data_251af72293774d38d9dd9ab4ea76234e
#
_entry.id   251af72293774d38d9dd9ab4ea76234e
#
_cell.length_a   1.000
_cell.length_b   1.000
_cell.length_c   1.000
_cell.angle_alpha   90.00
_cell.angle_beta   90.00
_cell.angle_gamma   90.00
#
_symmetry.space_group_name_H-M   'P 1'
#
loop_
_entity.id
_entity.type
_entity.pdbx_description
1 polymer ?
#
loop_
_entity_poly.entity_id
_entity_poly.type
_entity_poly.pdbx_seq_one_letter_code
_entity_poly.pdbx_strand_id
1 'polypeptide(L)'
;KTIEEAEGMVNEYVEELLQKNITLKMTGDHEVTITPGDIGLYWSNPEILEEAASIGKKGNIVERYKIKKDLQFENRRLALQFNVDRELVKHVLSDQCAVYNVEARNATLSRENDEFVIHEGQTGIVVDENASLSLICDFFAGGWNGEDTSIDLMVAVDEPLGSKEELSRVKDVLGSFTTSFKTSGSSRSANVRNGCALINGTTLYPGEE
;
A
#
# COMPACT_ATOMS: atom_id res chain seq x y z
N LYS A 1 -24.81 -29.48 -19.91
CA LYS A 1 -23.37 -29.31 -19.71
C LYS A 1 -22.89 -30.21 -18.60
N THR A 2 -21.71 -30.77 -18.71
CA THR A 2 -21.04 -31.49 -17.63
C THR A 2 -20.36 -30.50 -16.66
N ILE A 3 -19.92 -30.99 -15.50
CA ILE A 3 -19.14 -30.17 -14.56
C ILE A 3 -17.83 -29.73 -15.21
N GLU A 4 -17.15 -30.63 -15.93
CA GLU A 4 -15.90 -30.35 -16.68
C GLU A 4 -16.08 -29.24 -17.74
N GLU A 5 -17.20 -29.27 -18.49
CA GLU A 5 -17.53 -28.19 -19.45
C GLU A 5 -17.79 -26.85 -18.73
N ALA A 6 -18.41 -26.87 -17.56
CA ALA A 6 -18.65 -25.68 -16.77
C ALA A 6 -17.36 -25.12 -16.16
N GLU A 7 -16.48 -25.99 -15.68
CA GLU A 7 -15.15 -25.64 -15.17
C GLU A 7 -14.30 -24.99 -16.27
N GLY A 8 -14.29 -25.58 -17.48
CA GLY A 8 -13.60 -24.98 -18.62
C GLY A 8 -14.07 -23.55 -18.92
N MET A 9 -15.38 -23.31 -18.88
CA MET A 9 -15.94 -21.97 -19.10
C MET A 9 -15.59 -20.99 -17.97
N VAL A 10 -15.52 -21.43 -16.71
CA VAL A 10 -15.10 -20.58 -15.60
C VAL A 10 -13.63 -20.23 -15.74
N ASN A 11 -12.80 -21.21 -16.11
CA ASN A 11 -11.37 -20.97 -16.32
C ASN A 11 -11.12 -19.98 -17.47
N GLU A 12 -11.83 -20.11 -18.61
CA GLU A 12 -11.76 -19.12 -19.68
C GLU A 12 -12.19 -17.72 -19.20
N TYR A 13 -13.24 -17.63 -18.40
CA TYR A 13 -13.64 -16.35 -17.82
C TYR A 13 -12.59 -15.78 -16.85
N VAL A 14 -11.96 -16.63 -16.03
CA VAL A 14 -10.85 -16.19 -15.16
C VAL A 14 -9.69 -15.64 -15.98
N GLU A 15 -9.32 -16.30 -17.09
CA GLU A 15 -8.26 -15.80 -17.99
C GLU A 15 -8.58 -14.40 -18.55
N GLU A 16 -9.85 -14.11 -18.85
CA GLU A 16 -10.28 -12.77 -19.25
C GLU A 16 -10.15 -11.77 -18.10
N LEU A 17 -10.48 -12.18 -16.86
CA LEU A 17 -10.36 -11.34 -15.68
C LEU A 17 -8.91 -10.96 -15.37
N LEU A 18 -7.94 -11.87 -15.62
CA LEU A 18 -6.52 -11.64 -15.38
C LEU A 18 -5.96 -10.47 -16.21
N GLN A 19 -6.65 -10.05 -17.27
CA GLN A 19 -6.22 -8.96 -18.17
C GLN A 19 -6.89 -7.62 -17.86
N LYS A 20 -7.73 -7.54 -16.85
CA LYS A 20 -8.39 -6.30 -16.43
C LYS A 20 -7.41 -5.33 -15.78
N ASN A 21 -7.80 -4.06 -15.69
CA ASN A 21 -6.97 -3.04 -15.06
C ASN A 21 -7.48 -2.73 -13.65
N ILE A 22 -6.56 -2.77 -12.71
CA ILE A 22 -6.79 -2.34 -11.33
C ILE A 22 -5.87 -1.15 -11.07
N THR A 23 -6.43 0.00 -10.77
CA THR A 23 -5.67 1.21 -10.44
C THR A 23 -5.56 1.34 -8.93
N LEU A 24 -4.35 1.21 -8.41
CA LEU A 24 -4.02 1.46 -7.01
C LEU A 24 -3.73 2.95 -6.85
N LYS A 25 -4.52 3.64 -6.03
CA LYS A 25 -4.39 5.07 -5.80
C LYS A 25 -3.73 5.35 -4.46
N MET A 26 -2.81 6.31 -4.48
CA MET A 26 -2.06 6.78 -3.32
C MET A 26 -2.28 8.29 -3.14
N THR A 27 -1.76 8.84 -2.06
CA THR A 27 -1.82 10.28 -1.82
C THR A 27 -0.96 11.04 -2.86
N GLY A 28 -1.37 12.27 -3.20
CA GLY A 28 -0.61 13.13 -4.12
C GLY A 28 -0.82 12.79 -5.59
N ASP A 29 -1.99 12.25 -5.95
CA ASP A 29 -2.36 11.87 -7.32
C ASP A 29 -1.45 10.80 -7.96
N HIS A 30 -0.72 10.05 -7.12
CA HIS A 30 0.07 8.91 -7.61
C HIS A 30 -0.82 7.68 -7.79
N GLU A 31 -0.69 7.07 -8.95
CA GLU A 31 -1.46 5.88 -9.33
C GLU A 31 -0.52 4.81 -9.92
N VAL A 32 -0.80 3.56 -9.58
CA VAL A 32 -0.14 2.39 -10.17
C VAL A 32 -1.22 1.50 -10.76
N THR A 33 -1.10 1.19 -12.04
CA THR A 33 -2.01 0.27 -12.72
C THR A 33 -1.38 -1.11 -12.78
N ILE A 34 -2.09 -2.09 -12.25
CA ILE A 34 -1.74 -3.52 -12.25
C ILE A 34 -2.85 -4.33 -12.89
N THR A 35 -2.58 -5.60 -13.13
CA THR A 35 -3.58 -6.58 -13.51
C THR A 35 -3.88 -7.54 -12.36
N PRO A 36 -5.06 -8.17 -12.30
CA PRO A 36 -5.32 -9.27 -11.38
C PRO A 36 -4.32 -10.42 -11.53
N GLY A 37 -3.73 -10.60 -12.71
CA GLY A 37 -2.66 -11.56 -12.95
C GLY A 37 -1.39 -11.25 -12.16
N ASP A 38 -1.02 -9.96 -12.00
CA ASP A 38 0.16 -9.53 -11.26
C ASP A 38 0.07 -9.85 -9.75
N ILE A 39 -1.15 -9.95 -9.23
CA ILE A 39 -1.44 -10.29 -7.84
C ILE A 39 -1.95 -11.73 -7.65
N GLY A 40 -1.84 -12.55 -8.70
CA GLY A 40 -2.17 -13.97 -8.64
C GLY A 40 -3.64 -14.25 -8.32
N LEU A 41 -4.57 -13.53 -8.98
CA LEU A 41 -6.01 -13.80 -8.83
C LEU A 41 -6.33 -15.25 -9.20
N TYR A 42 -7.12 -15.90 -8.37
CA TYR A 42 -7.62 -17.24 -8.63
C TYR A 42 -9.06 -17.43 -8.15
N TRP A 43 -9.75 -18.37 -8.79
CA TRP A 43 -11.07 -18.78 -8.38
C TRP A 43 -11.01 -19.68 -7.13
N SER A 44 -11.67 -19.27 -6.05
CA SER A 44 -11.49 -19.86 -4.72
C SER A 44 -12.61 -20.80 -4.26
N ASN A 45 -13.73 -20.90 -5.00
CA ASN A 45 -14.87 -21.75 -4.61
C ASN A 45 -15.29 -22.74 -5.72
N PRO A 46 -14.43 -23.67 -6.18
CA PRO A 46 -14.75 -24.63 -7.24
C PRO A 46 -15.91 -25.58 -6.90
N GLU A 47 -16.17 -25.82 -5.63
CA GLU A 47 -17.30 -26.60 -5.13
C GLU A 47 -18.68 -26.08 -5.57
N ILE A 48 -18.76 -24.81 -5.97
CA ILE A 48 -20.00 -24.19 -6.46
C ILE A 48 -20.55 -24.89 -7.71
N LEU A 49 -19.67 -25.52 -8.51
CA LEU A 49 -20.09 -26.28 -9.69
C LEU A 49 -20.81 -27.58 -9.29
N GLU A 50 -20.38 -28.23 -8.22
CA GLU A 50 -21.07 -29.40 -7.67
C GLU A 50 -22.42 -28.99 -7.07
N GLU A 51 -22.47 -27.86 -6.38
CA GLU A 51 -23.71 -27.28 -5.88
C GLU A 51 -24.67 -27.04 -7.05
N ALA A 52 -24.21 -26.32 -8.09
CA ALA A 52 -24.99 -26.06 -9.29
C ALA A 52 -25.51 -27.36 -9.93
N ALA A 53 -24.66 -28.34 -10.10
CA ALA A 53 -25.04 -29.64 -10.69
C ALA A 53 -26.03 -30.46 -9.84
N SER A 54 -26.10 -30.20 -8.53
CA SER A 54 -26.97 -30.87 -7.59
C SER A 54 -28.37 -30.27 -7.53
N ILE A 55 -28.59 -29.06 -8.04
CA ILE A 55 -29.88 -28.35 -7.99
C ILE A 55 -30.94 -29.16 -8.72
N GLY A 56 -32.07 -29.40 -8.03
CA GLY A 56 -33.17 -30.20 -8.52
C GLY A 56 -32.92 -31.71 -8.63
N LYS A 57 -31.73 -32.19 -8.14
CA LYS A 57 -31.41 -33.63 -8.08
C LYS A 57 -31.47 -34.20 -6.66
N LYS A 58 -31.30 -33.36 -5.62
CA LYS A 58 -31.34 -33.75 -4.20
C LYS A 58 -32.74 -33.52 -3.62
N GLY A 59 -33.12 -34.27 -2.58
CA GLY A 59 -34.40 -34.18 -1.90
C GLY A 59 -35.46 -35.17 -2.41
N ASN A 60 -36.68 -35.08 -1.88
CA ASN A 60 -37.81 -35.94 -2.28
C ASN A 60 -38.40 -35.53 -3.66
N ILE A 61 -39.25 -36.37 -4.22
CA ILE A 61 -39.81 -36.17 -5.57
C ILE A 61 -40.54 -34.83 -5.68
N VAL A 62 -41.27 -34.41 -4.64
CA VAL A 62 -42.05 -33.17 -4.64
C VAL A 62 -41.13 -31.95 -4.63
N GLU A 63 -40.10 -31.96 -3.80
CA GLU A 63 -39.10 -30.91 -3.74
C GLU A 63 -38.36 -30.76 -5.06
N ARG A 64 -37.89 -31.85 -5.64
CA ARG A 64 -37.20 -31.86 -6.95
C ARG A 64 -38.11 -31.35 -8.07
N TYR A 65 -39.38 -31.70 -8.06
CA TYR A 65 -40.35 -31.20 -9.03
C TYR A 65 -40.53 -29.67 -8.87
N LYS A 66 -40.71 -29.22 -7.62
CA LYS A 66 -40.87 -27.79 -7.31
C LYS A 66 -39.66 -26.97 -7.78
N ILE A 67 -38.44 -27.39 -7.41
CA ILE A 67 -37.22 -26.72 -7.82
C ILE A 67 -37.11 -26.65 -9.35
N LYS A 68 -37.36 -27.75 -10.05
CA LYS A 68 -37.33 -27.77 -11.52
C LYS A 68 -38.37 -26.84 -12.15
N LYS A 69 -39.53 -26.72 -11.53
CA LYS A 69 -40.59 -25.81 -11.98
C LYS A 69 -40.17 -24.36 -11.75
N ASP A 70 -39.64 -24.06 -10.58
CA ASP A 70 -39.19 -22.70 -10.23
C ASP A 70 -38.07 -22.24 -11.19
N LEU A 71 -37.13 -23.13 -11.55
CA LEU A 71 -36.06 -22.84 -12.52
C LEU A 71 -36.54 -22.53 -13.95
N GLN A 72 -37.82 -22.87 -14.30
CA GLN A 72 -38.40 -22.47 -15.59
C GLN A 72 -38.84 -21.01 -15.62
N PHE A 73 -39.05 -20.42 -14.44
CA PHE A 73 -39.52 -19.04 -14.30
C PHE A 73 -38.43 -18.09 -13.80
N GLU A 74 -37.46 -18.60 -13.03
CA GLU A 74 -36.41 -17.79 -12.42
C GLU A 74 -35.06 -18.50 -12.47
N ASN A 75 -34.06 -17.82 -13.04
CA ASN A 75 -32.67 -18.33 -13.06
C ASN A 75 -32.04 -18.21 -11.68
N ARG A 76 -31.43 -19.29 -11.21
CA ARG A 76 -30.63 -19.28 -9.99
C ARG A 76 -29.25 -18.80 -10.32
N ARG A 77 -28.79 -17.72 -9.65
CA ARG A 77 -27.45 -17.18 -9.78
C ARG A 77 -26.58 -17.72 -8.64
N LEU A 78 -25.43 -18.23 -8.98
CA LEU A 78 -24.41 -18.66 -8.04
C LEU A 78 -23.19 -17.77 -8.27
N ALA A 79 -22.64 -17.20 -7.19
CA ALA A 79 -21.54 -16.27 -7.28
C ALA A 79 -20.21 -17.02 -7.27
N LEU A 80 -19.34 -16.69 -8.23
CA LEU A 80 -17.93 -17.06 -8.17
C LEU A 80 -17.24 -16.21 -7.12
N GLN A 81 -16.35 -16.84 -6.35
CA GLN A 81 -15.51 -16.15 -5.38
C GLN A 81 -14.07 -16.18 -5.84
N PHE A 82 -13.39 -15.05 -5.66
CA PHE A 82 -12.00 -14.88 -6.04
C PHE A 82 -11.15 -14.58 -4.82
N ASN A 83 -9.90 -14.98 -4.88
CA ASN A 83 -8.87 -14.58 -3.93
C ASN A 83 -7.59 -14.22 -4.69
N VAL A 84 -6.67 -13.58 -4.00
CA VAL A 84 -5.37 -13.16 -4.54
C VAL A 84 -4.23 -13.75 -3.71
N ASP A 85 -3.06 -13.87 -4.32
CA ASP A 85 -1.85 -14.29 -3.62
C ASP A 85 -1.29 -13.14 -2.78
N ARG A 86 -1.27 -13.32 -1.46
CA ARG A 86 -0.82 -12.30 -0.50
C ARG A 86 0.64 -11.89 -0.69
N GLU A 87 1.50 -12.81 -1.09
CA GLU A 87 2.92 -12.50 -1.29
C GLU A 87 3.11 -11.69 -2.58
N LEU A 88 2.37 -12.00 -3.64
CA LEU A 88 2.39 -11.19 -4.86
C LEU A 88 1.83 -9.79 -4.63
N VAL A 89 0.74 -9.65 -3.85
CA VAL A 89 0.22 -8.33 -3.46
C VAL A 89 1.28 -7.54 -2.70
N LYS A 90 1.99 -8.14 -1.73
CA LYS A 90 3.08 -7.47 -1.01
C LYS A 90 4.18 -7.01 -1.96
N HIS A 91 4.59 -7.85 -2.91
CA HIS A 91 5.58 -7.47 -3.92
C HIS A 91 5.14 -6.23 -4.73
N VAL A 92 3.89 -6.20 -5.16
CA VAL A 92 3.36 -5.01 -5.86
C VAL A 92 3.41 -3.78 -4.97
N LEU A 93 3.00 -3.89 -3.71
CA LEU A 93 3.01 -2.76 -2.77
C LEU A 93 4.43 -2.26 -2.51
N SER A 94 5.40 -3.16 -2.24
CA SER A 94 6.79 -2.80 -1.96
C SER A 94 7.55 -2.28 -3.19
N ASP A 95 7.35 -2.90 -4.35
CA ASP A 95 8.18 -2.63 -5.51
C ASP A 95 7.62 -1.50 -6.39
N GLN A 96 6.31 -1.35 -6.44
CA GLN A 96 5.66 -0.39 -7.33
C GLN A 96 5.03 0.80 -6.58
N CYS A 97 4.46 0.58 -5.38
CA CYS A 97 3.78 1.65 -4.64
C CYS A 97 4.71 2.37 -3.67
N ALA A 98 5.60 1.65 -2.98
CA ALA A 98 6.51 2.25 -2.01
C ALA A 98 7.54 3.23 -2.61
N VAL A 99 7.76 3.20 -3.92
CA VAL A 99 8.63 4.17 -4.62
C VAL A 99 8.10 5.61 -4.54
N TYR A 100 6.81 5.78 -4.25
CA TYR A 100 6.15 7.07 -4.06
C TYR A 100 6.07 7.49 -2.59
N ASN A 101 6.64 6.70 -1.68
CA ASN A 101 6.71 7.06 -0.27
C ASN A 101 7.57 8.31 -0.08
N VAL A 102 7.06 9.22 0.74
CA VAL A 102 7.76 10.43 1.15
C VAL A 102 8.12 10.27 2.63
N GLU A 103 9.42 10.29 2.94
CA GLU A 103 9.88 10.22 4.32
C GLU A 103 9.66 11.55 5.04
N ALA A 104 9.25 11.49 6.32
CA ALA A 104 9.18 12.64 7.17
C ALA A 104 10.58 13.23 7.39
N ARG A 105 10.66 14.54 7.38
CA ARG A 105 11.88 15.28 7.79
C ARG A 105 11.49 16.32 8.81
N ASN A 106 12.13 16.28 9.97
CA ASN A 106 11.92 17.27 11.01
C ASN A 106 12.39 18.66 10.55
N ALA A 107 11.73 19.70 11.03
CA ALA A 107 12.21 21.05 10.83
C ALA A 107 13.58 21.20 11.48
N THR A 108 14.45 22.00 10.91
CA THR A 108 15.80 22.22 11.45
C THR A 108 16.13 23.70 11.53
N LEU A 109 17.09 24.02 12.37
CA LEU A 109 17.57 25.37 12.56
C LEU A 109 19.07 25.43 12.24
N SER A 110 19.45 26.29 11.30
CA SER A 110 20.84 26.60 11.04
C SER A 110 21.17 28.03 11.43
N ARG A 111 22.47 28.33 11.52
CA ARG A 111 22.93 29.70 11.72
C ARG A 111 23.77 30.14 10.53
N GLU A 112 23.32 31.17 9.84
CA GLU A 112 23.96 31.74 8.67
C GLU A 112 24.13 33.25 8.86
N ASN A 113 25.34 33.76 8.61
CA ASN A 113 25.63 35.17 8.76
C ASN A 113 25.19 35.82 10.08
N ASP A 114 25.32 35.05 11.18
CA ASP A 114 24.89 35.43 12.52
C ASP A 114 23.37 35.48 12.76
N GLU A 115 22.57 35.06 11.80
CA GLU A 115 21.12 34.93 11.91
C GLU A 115 20.69 33.45 11.94
N PHE A 116 19.60 33.17 12.65
CA PHE A 116 18.99 31.83 12.63
C PHE A 116 18.08 31.66 11.41
N VAL A 117 18.33 30.61 10.63
CA VAL A 117 17.54 30.25 9.46
C VAL A 117 16.78 28.96 9.78
N ILE A 118 15.47 29.01 9.63
CA ILE A 118 14.57 27.86 9.84
C ILE A 118 14.37 27.14 8.51
N HIS A 119 14.69 25.85 8.51
CA HIS A 119 14.33 24.95 7.43
C HIS A 119 13.06 24.20 7.82
N GLU A 120 12.01 24.38 7.05
CA GLU A 120 10.71 23.76 7.33
C GLU A 120 10.81 22.23 7.20
N GLY A 121 10.08 21.52 8.06
CA GLY A 121 9.93 20.08 8.02
C GLY A 121 9.10 19.63 6.83
N GLN A 122 9.13 18.34 6.56
CA GLN A 122 8.33 17.71 5.52
C GLN A 122 7.52 16.57 6.15
N THR A 123 6.20 16.61 5.98
CA THR A 123 5.34 15.50 6.37
C THR A 123 5.67 14.26 5.58
N GLY A 124 5.84 13.15 6.25
CA GLY A 124 6.01 11.82 5.65
C GLY A 124 4.66 11.24 5.27
N ILE A 125 4.61 10.59 4.13
CA ILE A 125 3.45 9.84 3.66
C ILE A 125 3.97 8.52 3.11
N VAL A 126 3.64 7.43 3.77
CA VAL A 126 4.08 6.09 3.38
C VAL A 126 2.87 5.16 3.22
N VAL A 127 2.94 4.26 2.26
CA VAL A 127 1.92 3.22 2.09
C VAL A 127 1.96 2.29 3.30
N ASP A 128 0.81 2.13 3.98
CA ASP A 128 0.63 1.08 4.98
C ASP A 128 0.43 -0.26 4.25
N GLU A 129 1.53 -0.99 4.06
CA GLU A 129 1.52 -2.25 3.32
C GLU A 129 0.58 -3.29 3.93
N ASN A 130 0.49 -3.39 5.26
CA ASN A 130 -0.34 -4.38 5.92
C ASN A 130 -1.83 -4.06 5.81
N ALA A 131 -2.20 -2.82 6.01
CA ALA A 131 -3.58 -2.36 5.87
C ALA A 131 -4.02 -2.42 4.40
N SER A 132 -3.16 -1.99 3.46
CA SER A 132 -3.43 -2.06 2.02
C SER A 132 -3.53 -3.49 1.51
N LEU A 133 -2.67 -4.40 1.99
CA LEU A 133 -2.75 -5.83 1.68
C LEU A 133 -4.11 -6.41 2.11
N SER A 134 -4.55 -6.11 3.33
CA SER A 134 -5.84 -6.58 3.83
C SER A 134 -6.99 -6.01 3.00
N LEU A 135 -6.95 -4.73 2.69
CA LEU A 135 -7.94 -4.05 1.86
C LEU A 135 -8.07 -4.69 0.47
N ILE A 136 -6.94 -4.96 -0.21
CA ILE A 136 -6.94 -5.60 -1.54
C ILE A 136 -7.50 -7.02 -1.46
N CYS A 137 -7.07 -7.81 -0.49
CA CYS A 137 -7.58 -9.18 -0.30
C CYS A 137 -9.10 -9.17 -0.06
N ASP A 138 -9.59 -8.30 0.81
CA ASP A 138 -11.02 -8.20 1.16
C ASP A 138 -11.85 -7.70 -0.03
N PHE A 139 -11.30 -6.81 -0.84
CA PHE A 139 -11.94 -6.32 -2.06
C PHE A 139 -12.25 -7.47 -3.03
N PHE A 140 -11.28 -8.34 -3.33
CA PHE A 140 -11.50 -9.47 -4.24
C PHE A 140 -12.37 -10.57 -3.61
N ALA A 141 -12.17 -10.87 -2.33
CA ALA A 141 -13.00 -11.84 -1.60
C ALA A 141 -14.46 -11.37 -1.43
N GLY A 142 -14.69 -10.06 -1.37
CA GLY A 142 -16.00 -9.44 -1.19
C GLY A 142 -16.92 -9.48 -2.42
N GLY A 143 -16.45 -10.02 -3.55
CA GLY A 143 -17.25 -10.19 -4.78
C GLY A 143 -17.01 -9.10 -5.81
N TRP A 144 -15.75 -8.91 -6.21
CA TRP A 144 -15.41 -8.08 -7.36
C TRP A 144 -16.21 -8.48 -8.61
N ASN A 145 -16.72 -7.50 -9.33
CA ASN A 145 -17.63 -7.70 -10.47
C ASN A 145 -16.92 -8.03 -11.79
N GLY A 146 -15.59 -8.09 -11.80
CA GLY A 146 -14.78 -8.39 -12.99
C GLY A 146 -14.57 -7.20 -13.94
N GLU A 147 -14.85 -5.99 -13.49
CA GLU A 147 -14.62 -4.78 -14.28
C GLU A 147 -13.35 -4.04 -13.84
N ASP A 148 -12.83 -3.19 -14.73
CA ASP A 148 -11.75 -2.26 -14.38
C ASP A 148 -12.18 -1.39 -13.20
N THR A 149 -11.29 -1.22 -12.23
CA THR A 149 -11.63 -0.52 -10.98
C THR A 149 -10.42 0.19 -10.38
N SER A 150 -10.68 1.00 -9.36
CA SER A 150 -9.63 1.63 -8.57
C SER A 150 -9.78 1.31 -7.09
N ILE A 151 -8.66 1.17 -6.41
CA ILE A 151 -8.57 0.91 -4.97
C ILE A 151 -7.69 2.00 -4.35
N ASP A 152 -8.26 2.76 -3.40
CA ASP A 152 -7.50 3.74 -2.65
C ASP A 152 -6.70 3.01 -1.56
N LEU A 153 -5.37 3.06 -1.64
CA LEU A 153 -4.49 2.40 -0.67
C LEU A 153 -4.51 3.12 0.68
N MET A 154 -4.29 2.36 1.73
CA MET A 154 -4.11 2.91 3.07
C MET A 154 -2.71 3.52 3.19
N VAL A 155 -2.63 4.72 3.76
CA VAL A 155 -1.38 5.43 3.98
C VAL A 155 -1.22 5.80 5.44
N ALA A 156 0.02 5.76 5.92
CA ALA A 156 0.42 6.29 7.21
C ALA A 156 1.03 7.69 7.00
N VAL A 157 0.60 8.63 7.81
CA VAL A 157 1.14 10.00 7.82
C VAL A 157 2.04 10.15 9.03
N ASP A 158 3.27 10.61 8.80
CA ASP A 158 4.25 10.91 9.85
C ASP A 158 4.51 12.41 9.85
N GLU A 159 4.05 13.06 10.91
CA GLU A 159 4.18 14.51 11.04
C GLU A 159 5.59 14.87 11.52
N PRO A 160 6.25 15.86 10.89
CA PRO A 160 7.59 16.29 11.27
C PRO A 160 7.59 16.94 12.66
N LEU A 161 8.63 16.70 13.42
CA LEU A 161 8.87 17.44 14.66
C LEU A 161 9.30 18.88 14.35
N GLY A 162 8.82 19.81 15.17
CA GLY A 162 9.16 21.22 15.11
C GLY A 162 8.37 21.99 14.08
N SER A 163 7.66 22.99 14.57
CA SER A 163 7.02 23.98 13.73
C SER A 163 7.90 25.22 13.58
N LYS A 164 7.60 26.03 12.58
CA LYS A 164 8.23 27.33 12.40
C LYS A 164 8.06 28.23 13.62
N GLU A 165 6.88 28.16 14.25
CA GLU A 165 6.56 28.89 15.48
C GLU A 165 7.43 28.46 16.65
N GLU A 166 7.69 27.16 16.81
CA GLU A 166 8.55 26.64 17.87
C GLU A 166 10.00 27.04 17.65
N LEU A 167 10.53 26.80 16.45
CA LEU A 167 11.93 27.14 16.13
C LEU A 167 12.18 28.66 16.14
N SER A 168 11.19 29.49 15.84
CA SER A 168 11.32 30.96 15.90
C SER A 168 11.52 31.50 17.33
N ARG A 169 11.30 30.69 18.35
CA ARG A 169 11.57 31.04 19.76
C ARG A 169 13.07 30.98 20.10
N VAL A 170 13.85 30.27 19.31
CA VAL A 170 15.31 30.19 19.47
C VAL A 170 15.94 31.47 18.94
N LYS A 171 16.42 32.34 19.84
CA LYS A 171 16.97 33.65 19.49
C LYS A 171 18.41 33.84 19.93
N ASP A 172 18.84 33.04 20.90
CA ASP A 172 20.13 33.26 21.57
C ASP A 172 21.08 32.09 21.35
N VAL A 173 22.35 32.41 21.21
CA VAL A 173 23.45 31.45 21.21
C VAL A 173 23.89 31.21 22.63
N LEU A 174 23.61 30.01 23.15
CA LEU A 174 23.90 29.64 24.55
C LEU A 174 25.40 29.41 24.78
N GLY A 175 26.18 29.11 23.74
CA GLY A 175 27.59 28.91 23.84
C GLY A 175 28.28 28.76 22.50
N SER A 176 29.57 29.04 22.45
CA SER A 176 30.42 28.78 21.29
C SER A 176 31.78 28.25 21.75
N PHE A 177 32.35 27.35 21.00
CA PHE A 177 33.68 26.83 21.24
C PHE A 177 34.43 26.70 19.91
N THR A 178 35.67 27.15 19.86
CA THR A 178 36.49 27.09 18.66
C THR A 178 37.77 26.28 18.93
N THR A 179 38.06 25.38 18.02
CA THR A 179 39.32 24.63 18.02
C THR A 179 40.01 24.75 16.68
N SER A 180 41.33 24.56 16.70
CA SER A 180 42.16 24.65 15.48
C SER A 180 42.83 23.31 15.22
N PHE A 181 42.77 22.84 13.99
CA PHE A 181 43.44 21.63 13.52
C PHE A 181 44.47 21.92 12.39
N LYS A 182 44.95 23.17 12.28
CA LYS A 182 45.88 23.61 11.23
C LYS A 182 47.20 22.82 11.19
N THR A 183 47.62 22.29 12.34
CA THR A 183 48.86 21.48 12.48
C THR A 183 48.60 19.97 12.33
N SER A 184 47.39 19.57 12.08
CA SER A 184 47.04 18.15 11.94
C SER A 184 47.34 17.64 10.53
N GLY A 185 47.68 16.36 10.42
CA GLY A 185 47.84 15.70 9.11
C GLY A 185 46.55 15.69 8.29
N SER A 186 46.68 15.46 6.98
CA SER A 186 45.58 15.52 6.02
C SER A 186 44.38 14.60 6.38
N SER A 187 44.65 13.37 6.77
CA SER A 187 43.62 12.41 7.17
C SER A 187 42.80 12.86 8.38
N ARG A 188 43.51 13.38 9.42
CA ARG A 188 42.83 13.90 10.62
C ARG A 188 41.99 15.14 10.30
N SER A 189 42.53 16.02 9.46
CA SER A 189 41.82 17.22 9.00
C SER A 189 40.56 16.86 8.21
N ALA A 190 40.60 15.81 7.36
CA ALA A 190 39.46 15.30 6.63
C ALA A 190 38.39 14.72 7.60
N ASN A 191 38.81 13.93 8.58
CA ASN A 191 37.89 13.36 9.57
C ASN A 191 37.19 14.44 10.40
N VAL A 192 37.90 15.48 10.81
CA VAL A 192 37.32 16.61 11.55
C VAL A 192 36.27 17.33 10.68
N ARG A 193 36.60 17.62 9.41
CA ARG A 193 35.65 18.27 8.50
C ARG A 193 34.40 17.41 8.29
N ASN A 194 34.59 16.12 8.06
CA ASN A 194 33.45 15.18 7.88
C ASN A 194 32.59 15.11 9.15
N GLY A 195 33.20 15.00 10.32
CA GLY A 195 32.48 15.02 11.60
C GLY A 195 31.71 16.33 11.80
N CYS A 196 32.33 17.47 11.54
CA CYS A 196 31.64 18.76 11.61
C CYS A 196 30.48 18.87 10.61
N ALA A 197 30.63 18.33 9.39
CA ALA A 197 29.55 18.34 8.40
C ALA A 197 28.36 17.49 8.82
N LEU A 198 28.59 16.36 9.50
CA LEU A 198 27.54 15.47 9.98
C LEU A 198 26.70 16.08 11.13
N ILE A 199 27.35 16.87 12.02
CA ILE A 199 26.65 17.47 13.16
C ILE A 199 26.13 18.89 12.88
N ASN A 200 26.61 19.52 11.79
CA ASN A 200 26.17 20.86 11.45
C ASN A 200 24.70 20.89 11.03
N GLY A 201 23.94 21.79 11.65
CA GLY A 201 22.49 21.91 11.40
C GLY A 201 21.63 20.86 12.13
N THR A 202 22.22 20.01 12.98
CA THR A 202 21.45 19.10 13.81
C THR A 202 20.60 19.88 14.80
N THR A 203 19.30 19.61 14.81
CA THR A 203 18.34 20.15 15.77
C THR A 203 17.83 18.99 16.63
N LEU A 204 17.94 19.12 17.97
CA LEU A 204 17.41 18.16 18.92
C LEU A 204 16.14 18.73 19.53
N TYR A 205 15.10 17.94 19.57
CA TYR A 205 13.84 18.27 20.21
C TYR A 205 13.79 17.72 21.63
N PRO A 206 12.91 18.26 22.51
CA PRO A 206 12.76 17.76 23.86
C PRO A 206 12.41 16.26 23.86
N GLY A 207 13.28 15.45 24.49
CA GLY A 207 13.13 13.99 24.57
C GLY A 207 13.94 13.19 23.54
N GLU A 208 14.63 13.84 22.61
CA GLU A 208 15.60 13.20 21.70
C GLU A 208 16.98 13.09 22.36
N GLU A 209 17.70 11.96 22.16
CA GLU A 209 19.07 11.71 22.65
C GLU A 209 20.04 11.55 21.48
#